data_cc04e781c133761d96fd704291038f3d
#
_entry.id   cc04e781c133761d96fd704291038f3d
#
_cell.length_a   1.000
_cell.length_b   1.000
_cell.length_c   1.000
_cell.angle_alpha   90.00
_cell.angle_beta   90.00
_cell.angle_gamma   90.00
#
_symmetry.space_group_name_H-M   'P 1'
#
loop_
_entity.id
_entity.type
_entity.pdbx_description
1 polymer ?
#
loop_
_entity_poly.entity_id
_entity_poly.type
_entity_poly.pdbx_seq_one_letter_code
_entity_poly.pdbx_strand_id
1 'polypeptide(L)'
;MGKKTLPREGSLRRTLVLLLGAAVYAMLYALCSQIDENGVSCMDVTLRRFCMGFPIAACILYVLFHNVFPRMEFRPDTEQNGKPFCIWGAVLLIFLCYIPLFLIEYPGTFSYDSMKQVQQIASGEYSTILPLLHTLMIRLCISFYGILGSLEKCGAIYSLLQMALMSLCFAMICAALSRSVSRRAARIGVAFFCLYPNHMAFASSCTKDGLFSACLTLFMALCFEEAYTGKLTTGWRIIRVLAGVVACLMRSNLLLAFAAWLLVLMLTRKQGGRFLLREGALVFSLALICNALLAGMTHASGGTVKELLSVPAVQMARARLYAGDRLTDRQKEMMDSMFAVNAENMEAFYQTYDPTVADSIKNFLDEDAVRSRWQEYLALWVSVGRVCPDIYLDAFLNLALPSLYPYKTFHVTHRYIETGCGNALTSPFGLPPLSLPERFKPVQQWLDVHLFSTGADDVPVIRWLFNCGVVFWLLGAMVLFAGYRGDGTIVLTMTLLVFYWITHLLGPVMQGRYLYPFLCALPFFMARPQRKSSTEPLRRKNEIKTDEDHDGGSVDERNHL
;
A
#
# COMPACT_ATOMS: atom_id res chain seq x y z
N MET A 1 1.80 -48.67 11.20
CA MET A 1 2.15 -47.23 11.03
C MET A 1 2.38 -46.95 9.55
N GLY A 2 1.33 -46.61 8.81
CA GLY A 2 1.41 -46.31 7.38
C GLY A 2 1.79 -44.84 7.18
N LYS A 3 2.98 -44.55 6.69
CA LYS A 3 3.35 -43.23 6.16
C LYS A 3 2.46 -42.91 4.98
N LYS A 4 1.41 -42.08 5.17
CA LYS A 4 0.67 -41.48 4.04
C LYS A 4 1.63 -40.57 3.29
N THR A 5 2.16 -41.04 2.16
CA THR A 5 2.87 -40.21 1.18
C THR A 5 1.93 -39.15 0.68
N LEU A 6 2.25 -37.87 0.97
CA LEU A 6 1.56 -36.72 0.39
C LEU A 6 1.67 -36.78 -1.15
N PRO A 7 0.65 -36.36 -1.92
CA PRO A 7 0.71 -36.36 -3.37
C PRO A 7 1.96 -35.63 -3.86
N ARG A 8 2.74 -36.22 -4.75
CA ARG A 8 4.01 -35.69 -5.30
C ARG A 8 3.92 -34.24 -5.81
N GLU A 9 2.79 -33.84 -6.41
CA GLU A 9 2.57 -32.48 -6.93
C GLU A 9 2.56 -31.40 -5.82
N GLY A 10 2.00 -31.69 -4.65
CA GLY A 10 2.00 -30.74 -3.52
C GLY A 10 3.38 -30.53 -2.92
N SER A 11 4.26 -31.53 -2.97
CA SER A 11 5.63 -31.44 -2.49
C SER A 11 6.49 -30.58 -3.42
N LEU A 12 6.43 -30.82 -4.73
CA LEU A 12 7.19 -30.05 -5.73
C LEU A 12 6.85 -28.56 -5.68
N ARG A 13 5.56 -28.19 -5.67
CA ARG A 13 5.14 -26.80 -5.54
C ARG A 13 5.70 -26.13 -4.30
N ARG A 14 5.66 -26.80 -3.14
CA ARG A 14 6.17 -26.25 -1.87
C ARG A 14 7.66 -25.98 -1.94
N THR A 15 8.43 -26.93 -2.47
CA THR A 15 9.86 -26.76 -2.66
C THR A 15 10.17 -25.62 -3.63
N LEU A 16 9.47 -25.55 -4.76
CA LEU A 16 9.66 -24.47 -5.74
C LEU A 16 9.35 -23.09 -5.15
N VAL A 17 8.25 -22.93 -4.44
CA VAL A 17 7.88 -21.63 -3.80
C VAL A 17 8.94 -21.21 -2.79
N LEU A 18 9.45 -22.14 -1.99
CA LEU A 18 10.48 -21.85 -1.00
C LEU A 18 11.79 -21.43 -1.67
N LEU A 19 12.27 -22.19 -2.65
CA LEU A 19 13.53 -21.92 -3.33
C LEU A 19 13.47 -20.62 -4.18
N LEU A 20 12.38 -20.41 -4.93
CA LEU A 20 12.19 -19.16 -5.68
C LEU A 20 12.08 -17.96 -4.75
N GLY A 21 11.36 -18.10 -3.63
CA GLY A 21 11.29 -17.06 -2.61
C GLY A 21 12.65 -16.74 -2.01
N ALA A 22 13.43 -17.77 -1.66
CA ALA A 22 14.80 -17.59 -1.16
C ALA A 22 15.70 -16.89 -2.18
N ALA A 23 15.59 -17.25 -3.46
CA ALA A 23 16.36 -16.61 -4.52
C ALA A 23 15.99 -15.13 -4.68
N VAL A 24 14.70 -14.78 -4.62
CA VAL A 24 14.25 -13.38 -4.69
C VAL A 24 14.80 -12.57 -3.50
N TYR A 25 14.66 -13.07 -2.26
CA TYR A 25 15.18 -12.37 -1.08
C TYR A 25 16.70 -12.24 -1.09
N ALA A 26 17.41 -13.28 -1.48
CA ALA A 26 18.87 -13.24 -1.58
C ALA A 26 19.34 -12.25 -2.66
N MET A 27 18.63 -12.18 -3.81
CA MET A 27 18.94 -11.23 -4.87
C MET A 27 18.64 -9.79 -4.46
N LEU A 28 17.49 -9.54 -3.83
CA LEU A 28 17.16 -8.22 -3.27
C LEU A 28 18.19 -7.78 -2.24
N TYR A 29 18.58 -8.66 -1.32
CA TYR A 29 19.65 -8.36 -0.36
C TYR A 29 20.98 -8.07 -1.05
N ALA A 30 21.39 -8.92 -2.01
CA ALA A 30 22.67 -8.79 -2.70
C ALA A 30 22.80 -7.48 -3.48
N LEU A 31 21.74 -7.05 -4.15
CA LEU A 31 21.71 -5.79 -4.90
C LEU A 31 21.56 -4.58 -3.97
N CYS A 32 20.52 -4.59 -3.13
CA CYS A 32 20.17 -3.41 -2.32
C CYS A 32 21.23 -3.08 -1.27
N SER A 33 21.94 -4.08 -0.72
CA SER A 33 23.04 -3.81 0.22
C SER A 33 24.21 -3.08 -0.41
N GLN A 34 24.51 -3.34 -1.70
CA GLN A 34 25.56 -2.61 -2.43
C GLN A 34 25.12 -1.18 -2.75
N ILE A 35 23.87 -1.02 -3.18
CA ILE A 35 23.30 0.31 -3.46
C ILE A 35 23.28 1.16 -2.17
N ASP A 36 22.97 0.55 -1.04
CA ASP A 36 22.99 1.25 0.27
C ASP A 36 24.40 1.69 0.68
N GLU A 37 25.42 0.84 0.42
CA GLU A 37 26.79 1.10 0.80
C GLU A 37 27.49 2.09 -0.16
N ASN A 38 27.28 1.94 -1.47
CA ASN A 38 28.11 2.58 -2.49
C ASN A 38 27.34 3.34 -3.56
N GLY A 39 26.00 3.26 -3.57
CA GLY A 39 25.14 3.83 -4.63
C GLY A 39 25.24 3.14 -5.99
N VAL A 40 26.06 2.09 -6.11
CA VAL A 40 26.32 1.32 -7.34
C VAL A 40 26.31 -0.18 -7.06
N SER A 41 25.96 -0.96 -8.06
CA SER A 41 26.02 -2.43 -8.02
C SER A 41 27.18 -2.96 -8.85
N CYS A 42 27.78 -4.07 -8.40
CA CYS A 42 28.84 -4.80 -9.10
C CYS A 42 28.45 -6.27 -9.19
N MET A 43 28.50 -6.84 -10.39
CA MET A 43 28.03 -8.20 -10.66
C MET A 43 28.78 -9.25 -9.82
N ASP A 44 30.09 -9.13 -9.68
CA ASP A 44 30.89 -10.09 -8.89
C ASP A 44 30.55 -10.06 -7.40
N VAL A 45 30.29 -8.86 -6.86
CA VAL A 45 29.86 -8.68 -5.48
C VAL A 45 28.43 -9.18 -5.30
N THR A 46 27.55 -8.90 -6.27
CA THR A 46 26.16 -9.40 -6.30
C THR A 46 26.14 -10.91 -6.25
N LEU A 47 26.89 -11.56 -7.11
CA LEU A 47 26.94 -13.03 -7.16
C LEU A 47 27.45 -13.63 -5.85
N ARG A 48 28.52 -13.07 -5.28
CA ARG A 48 29.06 -13.53 -3.98
C ARG A 48 28.04 -13.35 -2.86
N ARG A 49 27.41 -12.18 -2.74
CA ARG A 49 26.37 -11.90 -1.71
C ARG A 49 25.13 -12.78 -1.93
N PHE A 50 24.74 -13.02 -3.18
CA PHE A 50 23.65 -13.94 -3.50
C PHE A 50 23.96 -15.37 -3.06
N CYS A 51 25.12 -15.90 -3.42
CA CYS A 51 25.52 -17.27 -3.04
C CYS A 51 25.57 -17.46 -1.51
N MET A 52 26.01 -16.45 -0.77
CA MET A 52 25.99 -16.49 0.70
C MET A 52 24.59 -16.30 1.28
N GLY A 53 23.81 -15.39 0.72
CA GLY A 53 22.48 -15.04 1.19
C GLY A 53 21.40 -16.09 0.90
N PHE A 54 21.53 -16.82 -0.23
CA PHE A 54 20.53 -17.80 -0.65
C PHE A 54 20.26 -18.92 0.37
N PRO A 55 21.27 -19.63 0.90
CA PRO A 55 21.04 -20.66 1.91
C PRO A 55 20.46 -20.06 3.20
N ILE A 56 20.89 -18.85 3.59
CA ILE A 56 20.36 -18.15 4.77
C ILE A 56 18.88 -17.82 4.57
N ALA A 57 18.53 -17.22 3.43
CA ALA A 57 17.14 -16.90 3.10
C ALA A 57 16.26 -18.16 3.02
N ALA A 58 16.78 -19.26 2.47
CA ALA A 58 16.08 -20.55 2.43
C ALA A 58 15.82 -21.11 3.84
N CYS A 59 16.81 -21.05 4.73
CA CYS A 59 16.66 -21.46 6.13
C CYS A 59 15.64 -20.57 6.86
N ILE A 60 15.70 -19.26 6.71
CA ILE A 60 14.75 -18.33 7.32
C ILE A 60 13.32 -18.61 6.84
N LEU A 61 13.10 -18.70 5.53
CA LEU A 61 11.78 -19.01 4.98
C LEU A 61 11.30 -20.38 5.40
N TYR A 62 12.17 -21.37 5.48
CA TYR A 62 11.83 -22.70 5.99
C TYR A 62 11.31 -22.62 7.44
N VAL A 63 12.04 -21.93 8.33
CA VAL A 63 11.62 -21.73 9.73
C VAL A 63 10.31 -20.96 9.81
N LEU A 64 10.16 -19.89 9.04
CA LEU A 64 8.93 -19.10 8.99
C LEU A 64 7.74 -19.98 8.55
N PHE A 65 7.89 -20.78 7.50
CA PHE A 65 6.80 -21.57 6.91
C PHE A 65 6.44 -22.81 7.72
N HIS A 66 7.37 -23.37 8.49
CA HIS A 66 7.12 -24.60 9.27
C HIS A 66 6.86 -24.30 10.75
N ASN A 67 7.46 -23.26 11.30
CA ASN A 67 7.43 -23.04 12.74
C ASN A 67 6.69 -21.76 13.17
N VAL A 68 6.81 -20.66 12.42
CA VAL A 68 6.25 -19.35 12.82
C VAL A 68 4.84 -19.16 12.30
N PHE A 69 4.67 -19.10 10.99
CA PHE A 69 3.36 -18.81 10.39
C PHE A 69 2.26 -19.82 10.72
N PRO A 70 2.50 -21.15 10.83
CA PRO A 70 1.48 -22.07 11.28
C PRO A 70 0.99 -21.84 12.72
N ARG A 71 1.86 -21.31 13.60
CA ARG A 71 1.47 -20.96 14.98
C ARG A 71 0.64 -19.69 15.07
N MET A 72 0.68 -18.85 14.03
CA MET A 72 -0.13 -17.65 13.91
C MET A 72 -1.52 -17.92 13.33
N GLU A 73 -1.81 -19.17 12.93
CA GLU A 73 -3.16 -19.56 12.49
C GLU A 73 -4.12 -19.57 13.67
N PHE A 74 -5.26 -18.92 13.50
CA PHE A 74 -6.29 -18.83 14.52
C PHE A 74 -7.29 -19.98 14.37
N ARG A 75 -7.67 -20.58 15.49
CA ARG A 75 -8.80 -21.51 15.50
C ARG A 75 -10.08 -20.71 15.27
N PRO A 76 -10.95 -21.14 14.33
CA PRO A 76 -12.28 -20.57 14.22
C PRO A 76 -12.99 -20.64 15.57
N ASP A 77 -13.73 -19.59 15.91
CA ASP A 77 -14.56 -19.63 17.11
C ASP A 77 -15.57 -20.79 16.94
N THR A 78 -15.65 -21.68 17.93
CA THR A 78 -16.73 -22.67 17.98
C THR A 78 -18.05 -21.91 18.11
N GLU A 79 -18.93 -22.12 17.14
CA GLU A 79 -20.27 -21.53 17.14
C GLU A 79 -20.91 -21.78 18.51
N GLN A 80 -21.44 -20.82 19.15
CA GLN A 80 -22.65 -20.79 19.96
C GLN A 80 -22.70 -19.83 21.17
N ASN A 81 -21.61 -19.30 21.76
CA ASN A 81 -21.77 -18.57 23.03
C ASN A 81 -21.12 -17.19 23.15
N GLY A 82 -20.94 -16.45 22.11
CA GLY A 82 -20.30 -15.15 22.25
C GLY A 82 -21.05 -14.00 21.60
N LYS A 83 -21.15 -12.87 22.33
CA LYS A 83 -21.70 -11.61 21.84
C LYS A 83 -21.06 -11.22 20.48
N PRO A 84 -21.81 -10.67 19.52
CA PRO A 84 -21.27 -10.21 18.25
C PRO A 84 -20.15 -9.17 18.47
N PHE A 85 -19.21 -9.06 17.50
CA PHE A 85 -18.16 -8.04 17.57
C PHE A 85 -18.80 -6.65 17.55
N CYS A 86 -18.50 -5.83 18.56
CA CYS A 86 -19.05 -4.48 18.70
C CYS A 86 -18.23 -3.51 17.84
N ILE A 87 -18.71 -3.21 16.64
CA ILE A 87 -18.06 -2.28 15.71
C ILE A 87 -17.95 -0.89 16.33
N TRP A 88 -19.02 -0.35 16.89
CA TRP A 88 -19.03 1.00 17.46
C TRP A 88 -18.13 1.15 18.68
N GLY A 89 -18.02 0.10 19.50
CA GLY A 89 -17.04 0.07 20.59
C GLY A 89 -15.59 0.11 20.08
N ALA A 90 -15.31 -0.61 18.98
CA ALA A 90 -14.00 -0.56 18.34
C ALA A 90 -13.73 0.81 17.70
N VAL A 91 -14.71 1.41 17.01
CA VAL A 91 -14.61 2.78 16.47
C VAL A 91 -14.23 3.77 17.56
N LEU A 92 -15.01 3.78 18.65
CA LEU A 92 -14.77 4.70 19.75
C LEU A 92 -13.38 4.50 20.38
N LEU A 93 -12.99 3.26 20.61
CA LEU A 93 -11.69 2.95 21.21
C LEU A 93 -10.53 3.41 20.31
N ILE A 94 -10.57 3.10 19.01
CA ILE A 94 -9.53 3.50 18.04
C ILE A 94 -9.49 5.02 17.96
N PHE A 95 -10.64 5.69 17.83
CA PHE A 95 -10.73 7.14 17.75
C PHE A 95 -10.14 7.82 18.99
N LEU A 96 -10.47 7.34 20.19
CA LEU A 96 -9.95 7.88 21.45
C LEU A 96 -8.43 7.71 21.57
N CYS A 97 -7.88 6.60 21.04
CA CYS A 97 -6.43 6.40 21.02
C CYS A 97 -5.69 7.40 20.12
N TYR A 98 -6.36 8.02 19.14
CA TYR A 98 -5.75 9.02 18.25
C TYR A 98 -5.80 10.44 18.82
N ILE A 99 -6.70 10.71 19.79
CA ILE A 99 -6.87 12.04 20.39
C ILE A 99 -5.58 12.61 21.01
N PRO A 100 -4.74 11.84 21.75
CA PRO A 100 -3.53 12.42 22.35
C PRO A 100 -2.60 13.05 21.33
N LEU A 101 -2.32 12.36 20.20
CA LEU A 101 -1.46 12.90 19.17
C LEU A 101 -2.12 14.09 18.43
N PHE A 102 -3.42 14.01 18.14
CA PHE A 102 -4.17 15.14 17.57
C PHE A 102 -4.08 16.40 18.46
N LEU A 103 -4.16 16.27 19.78
CA LEU A 103 -4.03 17.42 20.69
C LEU A 103 -2.62 18.00 20.70
N ILE A 104 -1.58 17.16 20.55
CA ILE A 104 -0.20 17.61 20.46
C ILE A 104 0.04 18.33 19.13
N GLU A 105 -0.52 17.82 18.03
CA GLU A 105 -0.36 18.34 16.67
C GLU A 105 -1.53 19.24 16.21
N TYR A 106 -2.32 19.74 17.16
CA TYR A 106 -3.49 20.57 16.85
C TYR A 106 -3.15 21.74 15.93
N PRO A 107 -3.91 22.00 14.87
CA PRO A 107 -5.20 21.42 14.44
C PRO A 107 -5.06 20.16 13.56
N GLY A 108 -3.93 19.53 13.54
CA GLY A 108 -3.48 18.45 12.69
C GLY A 108 -2.27 18.87 11.86
N THR A 109 -1.57 17.91 11.27
CA THR A 109 -0.41 18.20 10.42
C THR A 109 -0.85 18.43 8.98
N PHE A 110 -0.38 19.51 8.36
CA PHE A 110 -0.68 19.87 6.97
C PHE A 110 0.60 19.81 6.14
N SER A 111 0.68 18.83 5.25
CA SER A 111 1.85 18.52 4.42
C SER A 111 1.94 19.37 3.14
N TYR A 112 3.00 19.17 2.36
CA TYR A 112 3.18 19.82 1.05
C TYR A 112 2.00 19.61 0.09
N ASP A 113 1.45 18.37 0.05
CA ASP A 113 0.31 18.05 -0.80
C ASP A 113 -0.94 18.83 -0.37
N SER A 114 -1.20 18.90 0.94
CA SER A 114 -2.34 19.64 1.46
C SER A 114 -2.18 21.15 1.28
N MET A 115 -0.97 21.69 1.36
CA MET A 115 -0.71 23.10 1.03
C MET A 115 -1.10 23.42 -0.41
N LYS A 116 -0.68 22.61 -1.38
CA LYS A 116 -1.08 22.76 -2.79
C LYS A 116 -2.59 22.63 -2.98
N GLN A 117 -3.25 21.74 -2.23
CA GLN A 117 -4.71 21.61 -2.29
C GLN A 117 -5.43 22.82 -1.68
N VAL A 118 -4.92 23.37 -0.57
CA VAL A 118 -5.44 24.63 -0.01
C VAL A 118 -5.22 25.80 -0.96
N GLN A 119 -4.09 25.86 -1.69
CA GLN A 119 -3.86 26.85 -2.76
C GLN A 119 -4.90 26.71 -3.87
N GLN A 120 -5.21 25.50 -4.34
CA GLN A 120 -6.28 25.28 -5.33
C GLN A 120 -7.65 25.74 -4.83
N ILE A 121 -7.94 25.56 -3.55
CA ILE A 121 -9.19 26.02 -2.93
C ILE A 121 -9.22 27.56 -2.87
N ALA A 122 -8.10 28.21 -2.50
CA ALA A 122 -8.00 29.66 -2.38
C ALA A 122 -8.07 30.35 -3.74
N SER A 123 -7.42 29.80 -4.78
CA SER A 123 -7.45 30.34 -6.15
C SER A 123 -8.73 29.98 -6.92
N GLY A 124 -9.42 28.91 -6.55
CA GLY A 124 -10.52 28.34 -7.33
C GLY A 124 -10.06 27.54 -8.56
N GLU A 125 -8.75 27.39 -8.77
CA GLU A 125 -8.15 26.65 -9.89
C GLU A 125 -7.79 25.24 -9.47
N TYR A 126 -8.53 24.26 -9.97
CA TYR A 126 -8.34 22.85 -9.61
C TYR A 126 -7.49 22.12 -10.65
N SER A 127 -6.72 21.11 -10.20
CA SER A 127 -5.92 20.22 -11.05
C SER A 127 -6.08 18.77 -10.62
N THR A 128 -6.07 17.85 -11.61
CA THR A 128 -6.11 16.41 -11.37
C THR A 128 -4.76 15.80 -10.93
N ILE A 129 -3.71 16.61 -10.81
CA ILE A 129 -2.40 16.18 -10.24
C ILE A 129 -2.60 15.68 -8.81
N LEU A 130 -3.45 16.36 -8.04
CA LEU A 130 -3.84 15.94 -6.70
C LEU A 130 -5.28 15.39 -6.70
N PRO A 131 -5.61 14.41 -5.86
CA PRO A 131 -6.93 13.81 -5.84
C PRO A 131 -8.03 14.80 -5.50
N LEU A 132 -8.96 15.01 -6.44
CA LEU A 132 -10.05 15.99 -6.31
C LEU A 132 -10.97 15.69 -5.13
N LEU A 133 -11.26 14.41 -4.86
CA LEU A 133 -12.10 14.05 -3.71
C LEU A 133 -11.48 14.54 -2.40
N HIS A 134 -10.17 14.39 -2.22
CA HIS A 134 -9.47 14.89 -1.03
C HIS A 134 -9.48 16.42 -0.96
N THR A 135 -9.22 17.10 -2.08
CA THR A 135 -9.29 18.56 -2.17
C THR A 135 -10.69 19.07 -1.79
N LEU A 136 -11.75 18.39 -2.27
CA LEU A 136 -13.13 18.76 -1.95
C LEU A 136 -13.49 18.48 -0.47
N MET A 137 -12.91 17.44 0.16
CA MET A 137 -13.07 17.22 1.60
C MET A 137 -12.45 18.37 2.41
N ILE A 138 -11.24 18.82 2.04
CA ILE A 138 -10.61 19.99 2.68
C ILE A 138 -11.47 21.24 2.44
N ARG A 139 -11.95 21.48 1.21
CA ARG A 139 -12.84 22.59 0.88
C ARG A 139 -14.11 22.59 1.72
N LEU A 140 -14.74 21.42 1.89
CA LEU A 140 -15.91 21.27 2.75
C LEU A 140 -15.62 21.73 4.18
N CYS A 141 -14.48 21.34 4.76
CA CYS A 141 -14.10 21.77 6.10
C CYS A 141 -13.79 23.28 6.16
N ILE A 142 -13.11 23.84 5.16
CA ILE A 142 -12.82 25.29 5.06
C ILE A 142 -14.12 26.10 4.89
N SER A 143 -15.16 25.57 4.25
CA SER A 143 -16.44 26.29 4.08
C SER A 143 -17.14 26.65 5.41
N PHE A 144 -16.78 25.98 6.50
CA PHE A 144 -17.23 26.34 7.85
C PHE A 144 -16.53 27.58 8.44
N TYR A 145 -15.56 28.20 7.72
CA TYR A 145 -14.85 29.39 8.20
C TYR A 145 -15.78 30.52 8.60
N GLY A 146 -16.84 30.78 7.82
CA GLY A 146 -17.83 31.82 8.12
C GLY A 146 -18.56 31.63 9.47
N ILE A 147 -18.68 30.39 9.95
CA ILE A 147 -19.31 30.05 11.22
C ILE A 147 -18.27 30.02 12.35
N LEU A 148 -17.10 29.46 12.09
CA LEU A 148 -16.08 29.19 13.12
C LEU A 148 -15.13 30.37 13.34
N GLY A 149 -15.01 31.28 12.37
CA GLY A 149 -14.14 32.46 12.38
C GLY A 149 -12.64 32.15 12.39
N SER A 150 -12.25 30.89 12.14
CA SER A 150 -10.84 30.48 12.22
C SER A 150 -10.55 29.30 11.29
N LEU A 151 -9.48 29.41 10.46
CA LEU A 151 -8.97 28.31 9.64
C LEU A 151 -8.40 27.17 10.48
N GLU A 152 -7.85 27.48 11.65
CA GLU A 152 -7.38 26.50 12.63
C GLU A 152 -8.51 25.53 13.03
N LYS A 153 -9.70 26.06 13.37
CA LYS A 153 -10.86 25.22 13.69
C LYS A 153 -11.34 24.42 12.48
N CYS A 154 -11.26 24.99 11.27
CA CYS A 154 -11.58 24.27 10.03
C CYS A 154 -10.61 23.09 9.80
N GLY A 155 -9.31 23.30 10.03
CA GLY A 155 -8.30 22.23 10.00
C GLY A 155 -8.56 21.14 11.05
N ALA A 156 -8.93 21.53 12.26
CA ALA A 156 -9.30 20.59 13.32
C ALA A 156 -10.53 19.73 12.95
N ILE A 157 -11.55 20.32 12.31
CA ILE A 157 -12.72 19.56 11.80
C ILE A 157 -12.25 18.54 10.75
N TYR A 158 -11.36 18.91 9.85
CA TYR A 158 -10.82 17.98 8.85
C TYR A 158 -10.12 16.80 9.55
N SER A 159 -9.22 17.06 10.49
CA SER A 159 -8.49 16.03 11.21
C SER A 159 -9.42 15.10 11.99
N LEU A 160 -10.39 15.64 12.71
CA LEU A 160 -11.40 14.84 13.42
C LEU A 160 -12.25 13.99 12.48
N LEU A 161 -12.65 14.52 11.33
CA LEU A 161 -13.38 13.77 10.30
C LEU A 161 -12.54 12.61 9.77
N GLN A 162 -11.27 12.85 9.43
CA GLN A 162 -10.37 11.81 8.95
C GLN A 162 -10.14 10.73 10.02
N MET A 163 -9.90 11.13 11.28
CA MET A 163 -9.77 10.20 12.41
C MET A 163 -11.01 9.32 12.56
N ALA A 164 -12.20 9.90 12.45
CA ALA A 164 -13.46 9.16 12.56
C ALA A 164 -13.64 8.17 11.41
N LEU A 165 -13.38 8.60 10.16
CA LEU A 165 -13.50 7.75 8.96
C LEU A 165 -12.47 6.60 8.98
N MET A 166 -11.22 6.88 9.37
CA MET A 166 -10.20 5.83 9.49
C MET A 166 -10.54 4.84 10.60
N SER A 167 -10.99 5.32 11.77
CA SER A 167 -11.43 4.46 12.89
C SER A 167 -12.59 3.56 12.49
N LEU A 168 -13.53 4.08 11.70
CA LEU A 168 -14.66 3.32 11.16
C LEU A 168 -14.17 2.21 10.20
N CYS A 169 -13.29 2.54 9.24
CA CYS A 169 -12.73 1.56 8.33
C CYS A 169 -11.96 0.46 9.08
N PHE A 170 -11.11 0.82 10.03
CA PHE A 170 -10.33 -0.14 10.82
C PHE A 170 -11.21 -1.03 11.71
N ALA A 171 -12.25 -0.48 12.32
CA ALA A 171 -13.23 -1.27 13.08
C ALA A 171 -14.00 -2.24 12.17
N MET A 172 -14.35 -1.84 10.93
CA MET A 172 -14.98 -2.71 9.94
C MET A 172 -14.03 -3.83 9.46
N ILE A 173 -12.74 -3.55 9.29
CA ILE A 173 -11.71 -4.57 9.00
C ILE A 173 -11.66 -5.59 10.15
N CYS A 174 -11.64 -5.13 11.40
CA CYS A 174 -11.67 -6.01 12.56
C CYS A 174 -12.97 -6.82 12.65
N ALA A 175 -14.11 -6.25 12.25
CA ALA A 175 -15.37 -6.98 12.15
C ALA A 175 -15.30 -8.09 11.07
N ALA A 176 -14.68 -7.81 9.91
CA ALA A 176 -14.43 -8.81 8.86
C ALA A 176 -13.52 -9.93 9.39
N LEU A 177 -12.45 -9.60 10.12
CA LEU A 177 -11.58 -10.59 10.78
C LEU A 177 -12.34 -11.44 11.81
N SER A 178 -13.26 -10.84 12.57
CA SER A 178 -14.09 -11.57 13.55
C SER A 178 -14.98 -12.60 12.87
N ARG A 179 -15.52 -12.29 11.68
CA ARG A 179 -16.43 -13.19 10.93
C ARG A 179 -15.68 -14.24 10.12
N SER A 180 -14.53 -13.90 9.57
CA SER A 180 -13.78 -14.79 8.66
C SER A 180 -12.70 -15.62 9.35
N VAL A 181 -12.18 -15.16 10.48
CA VAL A 181 -11.06 -15.80 11.17
C VAL A 181 -11.43 -16.13 12.61
N SER A 182 -11.41 -15.14 13.53
CA SER A 182 -11.83 -15.30 14.93
C SER A 182 -11.95 -13.96 15.65
N ARG A 183 -12.67 -13.94 16.77
CA ARG A 183 -12.76 -12.75 17.66
C ARG A 183 -11.43 -12.38 18.29
N ARG A 184 -10.56 -13.38 18.53
CA ARG A 184 -9.22 -13.13 19.04
C ARG A 184 -8.39 -12.35 18.02
N ALA A 185 -8.44 -12.76 16.75
CA ALA A 185 -7.79 -12.03 15.65
C ALA A 185 -8.31 -10.59 15.53
N ALA A 186 -9.63 -10.40 15.62
CA ALA A 186 -10.25 -9.07 15.61
C ALA A 186 -9.76 -8.18 16.76
N ARG A 187 -9.67 -8.72 18.00
CA ARG A 187 -9.17 -7.96 19.17
C ARG A 187 -7.70 -7.57 19.00
N ILE A 188 -6.86 -8.47 18.48
CA ILE A 188 -5.47 -8.15 18.16
C ILE A 188 -5.41 -7.06 17.07
N GLY A 189 -6.26 -7.13 16.06
CA GLY A 189 -6.39 -6.09 15.04
C GLY A 189 -6.77 -4.72 15.64
N VAL A 190 -7.74 -4.68 16.56
CA VAL A 190 -8.09 -3.43 17.26
C VAL A 190 -6.90 -2.88 18.04
N ALA A 191 -6.20 -3.73 18.81
CA ALA A 191 -5.01 -3.31 19.55
C ALA A 191 -3.90 -2.78 18.62
N PHE A 192 -3.70 -3.42 17.46
CA PHE A 192 -2.76 -2.95 16.44
C PHE A 192 -3.13 -1.56 15.91
N PHE A 193 -4.39 -1.34 15.53
CA PHE A 193 -4.83 -0.04 15.02
C PHE A 193 -4.87 1.04 16.11
N CYS A 194 -5.02 0.68 17.39
CA CYS A 194 -4.93 1.61 18.50
C CYS A 194 -3.49 2.03 18.83
N LEU A 195 -2.54 1.09 18.79
CA LEU A 195 -1.24 1.27 19.43
C LEU A 195 -0.09 1.54 18.46
N TYR A 196 -0.24 1.21 17.18
CA TYR A 196 0.84 1.42 16.22
C TYR A 196 0.94 2.91 15.84
N PRO A 197 2.07 3.57 16.09
CA PRO A 197 2.18 5.04 16.01
C PRO A 197 1.84 5.62 14.65
N ASN A 198 2.14 4.91 13.55
CA ASN A 198 1.83 5.39 12.20
C ASN A 198 0.32 5.60 11.99
N HIS A 199 -0.54 4.79 12.63
CA HIS A 199 -1.99 4.96 12.48
C HIS A 199 -2.46 6.26 13.12
N MET A 200 -1.91 6.63 14.29
CA MET A 200 -2.20 7.89 14.97
C MET A 200 -1.71 9.08 14.13
N ALA A 201 -0.47 8.98 13.59
CA ALA A 201 0.12 10.04 12.78
C ALA A 201 -0.65 10.26 11.48
N PHE A 202 -0.97 9.21 10.73
CA PHE A 202 -1.76 9.34 9.50
C PHE A 202 -3.21 9.76 9.74
N ALA A 203 -3.79 9.44 10.90
CA ALA A 203 -5.14 9.86 11.24
C ALA A 203 -5.22 11.36 11.54
N SER A 204 -4.19 11.97 12.14
CA SER A 204 -4.12 13.40 12.45
C SER A 204 -3.50 14.25 11.32
N SER A 205 -2.93 13.63 10.30
CA SER A 205 -2.32 14.33 9.16
C SER A 205 -3.31 14.61 8.03
N CYS A 206 -3.32 15.82 7.51
CA CYS A 206 -4.09 16.17 6.31
C CYS A 206 -3.42 15.57 5.07
N THR A 207 -3.56 14.27 4.90
CA THR A 207 -3.04 13.52 3.76
C THR A 207 -4.07 12.53 3.24
N LYS A 208 -4.16 12.45 1.92
CA LYS A 208 -4.99 11.43 1.23
C LYS A 208 -4.64 10.00 1.63
N ASP A 209 -3.38 9.77 2.04
CA ASP A 209 -2.81 8.43 2.22
C ASP A 209 -3.40 7.66 3.41
N GLY A 210 -3.83 8.35 4.46
CA GLY A 210 -4.50 7.75 5.61
C GLY A 210 -5.81 7.07 5.23
N LEU A 211 -6.75 7.84 4.71
CA LEU A 211 -8.08 7.34 4.33
C LEU A 211 -8.00 6.40 3.12
N PHE A 212 -7.12 6.69 2.14
CA PHE A 212 -6.82 5.79 1.04
C PHE A 212 -6.47 4.38 1.54
N SER A 213 -5.49 4.29 2.45
CA SER A 213 -4.99 3.01 2.95
C SER A 213 -6.05 2.23 3.74
N ALA A 214 -6.83 2.94 4.57
CA ALA A 214 -7.92 2.35 5.33
C ALA A 214 -9.02 1.79 4.40
N CYS A 215 -9.42 2.54 3.37
CA CYS A 215 -10.42 2.12 2.39
C CYS A 215 -9.94 0.96 1.51
N LEU A 216 -8.71 1.00 0.99
CA LEU A 216 -8.14 -0.10 0.21
C LEU A 216 -8.06 -1.38 1.03
N THR A 217 -7.59 -1.29 2.27
CA THR A 217 -7.52 -2.45 3.17
C THR A 217 -8.91 -2.99 3.50
N LEU A 218 -9.90 -2.13 3.71
CA LEU A 218 -11.29 -2.54 3.94
C LEU A 218 -11.87 -3.27 2.72
N PHE A 219 -11.65 -2.75 1.51
CA PHE A 219 -12.03 -3.41 0.27
C PHE A 219 -11.45 -4.83 0.20
N MET A 220 -10.16 -4.97 0.44
CA MET A 220 -9.46 -6.27 0.41
C MET A 220 -9.94 -7.21 1.51
N ALA A 221 -10.17 -6.71 2.73
CA ALA A 221 -10.65 -7.50 3.86
C ALA A 221 -12.06 -8.08 3.59
N LEU A 222 -12.94 -7.31 2.97
CA LEU A 222 -14.28 -7.76 2.60
C LEU A 222 -14.27 -8.73 1.40
N CYS A 223 -13.32 -8.57 0.46
CA CYS A 223 -13.08 -9.57 -0.60
C CYS A 223 -12.62 -10.90 -0.01
N PHE A 224 -11.72 -10.85 0.95
CA PHE A 224 -11.23 -12.04 1.65
C PHE A 224 -12.34 -12.71 2.47
N GLU A 225 -13.13 -11.93 3.22
CA GLU A 225 -14.25 -12.46 4.01
C GLU A 225 -15.22 -13.26 3.11
N GLU A 226 -15.66 -12.68 1.98
CA GLU A 226 -16.58 -13.38 1.08
C GLU A 226 -15.94 -14.62 0.45
N ALA A 227 -14.64 -14.55 0.11
CA ALA A 227 -13.91 -15.69 -0.44
C ALA A 227 -13.77 -16.86 0.54
N TYR A 228 -13.64 -16.59 1.85
CA TYR A 228 -13.51 -17.61 2.89
C TYR A 228 -14.83 -18.13 3.44
N THR A 229 -15.81 -17.23 3.61
CA THR A 229 -17.12 -17.59 4.20
C THR A 229 -18.15 -17.99 3.14
N GLY A 230 -17.91 -17.63 1.88
CA GLY A 230 -18.87 -17.79 0.78
C GLY A 230 -20.08 -16.87 0.88
N LYS A 231 -20.14 -15.99 1.88
CA LYS A 231 -21.31 -15.17 2.19
C LYS A 231 -20.90 -13.75 2.59
N LEU A 232 -21.51 -12.76 1.96
CA LEU A 232 -21.43 -11.37 2.39
C LEU A 232 -22.81 -10.74 2.19
N THR A 233 -23.34 -10.06 3.21
CA THR A 233 -24.65 -9.40 3.10
C THR A 233 -24.61 -8.23 2.12
N THR A 234 -25.76 -7.85 1.57
CA THR A 234 -25.85 -6.75 0.60
C THR A 234 -25.26 -5.44 1.15
N GLY A 235 -25.50 -5.11 2.42
CA GLY A 235 -24.92 -3.92 3.04
C GLY A 235 -23.39 -3.93 3.06
N TRP A 236 -22.76 -5.06 3.39
CA TRP A 236 -21.30 -5.20 3.36
C TRP A 236 -20.72 -5.18 1.93
N ARG A 237 -21.47 -5.69 0.92
CA ARG A 237 -21.08 -5.56 -0.48
C ARG A 237 -21.07 -4.11 -0.95
N ILE A 238 -22.09 -3.32 -0.57
CA ILE A 238 -22.14 -1.88 -0.85
C ILE A 238 -20.93 -1.18 -0.20
N ILE A 239 -20.66 -1.45 1.09
CA ILE A 239 -19.51 -0.89 1.81
C ILE A 239 -18.20 -1.25 1.10
N ARG A 240 -18.05 -2.49 0.64
CA ARG A 240 -16.86 -2.91 -0.13
C ARG A 240 -16.68 -2.10 -1.40
N VAL A 241 -17.73 -1.96 -2.21
CA VAL A 241 -17.68 -1.19 -3.46
C VAL A 241 -17.35 0.27 -3.16
N LEU A 242 -18.02 0.88 -2.19
CA LEU A 242 -17.75 2.26 -1.77
C LEU A 242 -16.29 2.44 -1.30
N ALA A 243 -15.78 1.53 -0.48
CA ALA A 243 -14.39 1.56 -0.03
C ALA A 243 -13.40 1.49 -1.19
N GLY A 244 -13.63 0.60 -2.18
CA GLY A 244 -12.81 0.49 -3.38
C GLY A 244 -12.85 1.75 -4.24
N VAL A 245 -14.04 2.33 -4.47
CA VAL A 245 -14.21 3.57 -5.24
C VAL A 245 -13.52 4.74 -4.54
N VAL A 246 -13.74 4.93 -3.24
CA VAL A 246 -13.08 5.99 -2.46
C VAL A 246 -11.57 5.84 -2.51
N ALA A 247 -11.03 4.62 -2.36
CA ALA A 247 -9.60 4.37 -2.49
C ALA A 247 -9.07 4.83 -3.87
N CYS A 248 -9.74 4.49 -4.97
CA CYS A 248 -9.35 4.92 -6.31
C CYS A 248 -9.43 6.45 -6.50
N LEU A 249 -10.42 7.10 -5.89
CA LEU A 249 -10.58 8.56 -5.96
C LEU A 249 -9.56 9.31 -5.09
N MET A 250 -9.03 8.66 -4.05
CA MET A 250 -7.95 9.21 -3.21
C MET A 250 -6.56 9.02 -3.82
N ARG A 251 -6.39 8.05 -4.72
CA ARG A 251 -5.12 7.83 -5.43
C ARG A 251 -5.34 7.32 -6.85
N SER A 252 -5.05 8.17 -7.83
CA SER A 252 -5.26 7.89 -9.27
C SER A 252 -4.43 6.71 -9.78
N ASN A 253 -3.20 6.51 -9.28
CA ASN A 253 -2.37 5.38 -9.68
C ASN A 253 -2.91 4.01 -9.21
N LEU A 254 -3.84 3.98 -8.25
CA LEU A 254 -4.56 2.75 -7.90
C LEU A 254 -5.42 2.24 -9.08
N LEU A 255 -5.91 3.12 -9.96
CA LEU A 255 -6.64 2.70 -11.16
C LEU A 255 -5.76 1.86 -12.10
N LEU A 256 -4.48 2.22 -12.26
CA LEU A 256 -3.53 1.41 -13.04
C LEU A 256 -3.31 0.03 -12.39
N ALA A 257 -3.18 0.00 -11.07
CA ALA A 257 -3.07 -1.24 -10.32
C ALA A 257 -4.32 -2.12 -10.46
N PHE A 258 -5.53 -1.52 -10.43
CA PHE A 258 -6.78 -2.25 -10.68
C PHE A 258 -6.84 -2.80 -12.11
N ALA A 259 -6.45 -2.03 -13.12
CA ALA A 259 -6.43 -2.49 -14.51
C ALA A 259 -5.51 -3.71 -14.68
N ALA A 260 -4.29 -3.66 -14.14
CA ALA A 260 -3.36 -4.78 -14.16
C ALA A 260 -3.90 -6.00 -13.37
N TRP A 261 -4.52 -5.76 -12.22
CA TRP A 261 -5.14 -6.81 -11.41
C TRP A 261 -6.30 -7.49 -12.12
N LEU A 262 -7.18 -6.73 -12.78
CA LEU A 262 -8.28 -7.24 -13.58
C LEU A 262 -7.78 -8.12 -14.71
N LEU A 263 -6.70 -7.72 -15.40
CA LEU A 263 -6.07 -8.53 -16.43
C LEU A 263 -5.62 -9.90 -15.90
N VAL A 264 -4.93 -9.92 -14.75
CA VAL A 264 -4.50 -11.18 -14.11
C VAL A 264 -5.71 -12.03 -13.71
N LEU A 265 -6.77 -11.42 -13.18
CA LEU A 265 -8.00 -12.14 -12.82
C LEU A 265 -8.70 -12.76 -14.04
N MET A 266 -8.69 -12.06 -15.19
CA MET A 266 -9.21 -12.59 -16.46
C MET A 266 -8.42 -13.81 -16.95
N LEU A 267 -7.09 -13.78 -16.79
CA LEU A 267 -6.21 -14.86 -17.23
C LEU A 267 -6.28 -16.10 -16.34
N THR A 268 -6.57 -15.96 -15.05
CA THR A 268 -6.48 -17.06 -14.08
C THR A 268 -7.66 -18.04 -14.07
N ARG A 269 -8.80 -17.70 -14.64
CA ARG A 269 -10.03 -18.53 -14.81
C ARG A 269 -10.50 -19.37 -13.60
N LYS A 270 -9.95 -19.17 -12.40
CA LYS A 270 -10.32 -19.89 -11.17
C LYS A 270 -11.66 -19.40 -10.62
N GLN A 271 -12.43 -20.28 -9.93
CA GLN A 271 -13.74 -19.90 -9.37
C GLN A 271 -13.69 -18.66 -8.47
N GLY A 272 -12.69 -18.53 -7.61
CA GLY A 272 -12.45 -17.31 -6.79
C GLY A 272 -12.10 -16.07 -7.61
N GLY A 273 -11.46 -16.24 -8.77
CA GLY A 273 -11.09 -15.14 -9.67
C GLY A 273 -12.28 -14.45 -10.34
N ARG A 274 -13.33 -15.19 -10.69
CA ARG A 274 -14.53 -14.62 -11.35
C ARG A 274 -15.28 -13.65 -10.45
N PHE A 275 -15.40 -13.97 -9.18
CA PHE A 275 -16.00 -13.07 -8.18
C PHE A 275 -15.18 -11.79 -8.04
N LEU A 276 -13.87 -11.90 -7.80
CA LEU A 276 -12.96 -10.76 -7.68
C LEU A 276 -12.94 -9.90 -8.96
N LEU A 277 -13.00 -10.53 -10.13
CA LEU A 277 -13.07 -9.85 -11.42
C LEU A 277 -14.33 -8.97 -11.54
N ARG A 278 -15.50 -9.52 -11.20
CA ARG A 278 -16.76 -8.76 -11.25
C ARG A 278 -16.74 -7.56 -10.33
N GLU A 279 -16.32 -7.76 -9.07
CA GLU A 279 -16.29 -6.71 -8.07
C GLU A 279 -15.23 -5.66 -8.39
N GLY A 280 -14.05 -6.10 -8.83
CA GLY A 280 -12.98 -5.18 -9.26
C GLY A 280 -13.38 -4.37 -10.49
N ALA A 281 -14.05 -4.98 -11.48
CA ALA A 281 -14.53 -4.27 -12.66
C ALA A 281 -15.60 -3.23 -12.30
N LEU A 282 -16.51 -3.55 -11.38
CA LEU A 282 -17.51 -2.61 -10.89
C LEU A 282 -16.84 -1.41 -10.20
N VAL A 283 -15.91 -1.65 -9.28
CA VAL A 283 -15.16 -0.58 -8.60
C VAL A 283 -14.39 0.28 -9.60
N PHE A 284 -13.68 -0.34 -10.54
CA PHE A 284 -12.91 0.34 -11.56
C PHE A 284 -13.77 1.26 -12.43
N SER A 285 -14.91 0.73 -12.93
CA SER A 285 -15.82 1.50 -13.77
C SER A 285 -16.46 2.67 -13.02
N LEU A 286 -16.94 2.44 -11.79
CA LEU A 286 -17.52 3.50 -10.96
C LEU A 286 -16.47 4.57 -10.61
N ALA A 287 -15.24 4.17 -10.30
CA ALA A 287 -14.16 5.11 -9.98
C ALA A 287 -13.80 5.98 -11.19
N LEU A 288 -13.76 5.43 -12.40
CA LEU A 288 -13.55 6.20 -13.64
C LEU A 288 -14.67 7.23 -13.85
N ILE A 289 -15.93 6.81 -13.71
CA ILE A 289 -17.09 7.69 -13.86
C ILE A 289 -17.05 8.81 -12.82
N CYS A 290 -16.85 8.48 -11.54
CA CYS A 290 -16.78 9.47 -10.47
C CYS A 290 -15.61 10.43 -10.67
N ASN A 291 -14.44 9.97 -11.11
CA ASN A 291 -13.28 10.82 -11.37
C ASN A 291 -13.55 11.81 -12.52
N ALA A 292 -14.18 11.34 -13.61
CA ALA A 292 -14.59 12.19 -14.73
C ALA A 292 -15.65 13.24 -14.31
N LEU A 293 -16.63 12.83 -13.50
CA LEU A 293 -17.64 13.75 -12.97
C LEU A 293 -17.02 14.81 -12.05
N LEU A 294 -16.12 14.44 -11.13
CA LEU A 294 -15.43 15.38 -10.25
C LEU A 294 -14.58 16.36 -11.06
N ALA A 295 -13.83 15.88 -12.06
CA ALA A 295 -13.03 16.74 -12.93
C ALA A 295 -13.91 17.71 -13.74
N GLY A 296 -15.04 17.25 -14.28
CA GLY A 296 -16.00 18.08 -15.00
C GLY A 296 -16.65 19.15 -14.11
N MET A 297 -17.07 18.77 -12.89
CA MET A 297 -17.71 19.69 -11.93
C MET A 297 -16.75 20.77 -11.41
N THR A 298 -15.47 20.46 -11.30
CA THR A 298 -14.44 21.38 -10.80
C THR A 298 -13.69 22.12 -11.91
N HIS A 299 -13.97 21.81 -13.18
CA HIS A 299 -13.21 22.30 -14.34
C HIS A 299 -11.69 22.09 -14.18
N ALA A 300 -11.30 20.97 -13.56
CA ALA A 300 -9.91 20.71 -13.21
C ALA A 300 -9.03 20.56 -14.45
N SER A 301 -7.87 21.21 -14.44
CA SER A 301 -6.84 21.02 -15.45
C SER A 301 -6.25 19.60 -15.41
N GLY A 302 -5.73 19.13 -16.56
CA GLY A 302 -5.11 17.82 -16.69
C GLY A 302 -3.83 17.66 -15.87
N GLY A 303 -3.42 16.41 -15.68
CA GLY A 303 -2.15 16.07 -15.03
C GLY A 303 -0.94 16.33 -15.94
N THR A 304 0.25 16.35 -15.36
CA THR A 304 1.53 16.52 -16.05
C THR A 304 2.10 15.18 -16.51
N VAL A 305 2.80 15.16 -17.65
CA VAL A 305 3.54 13.99 -18.18
C VAL A 305 4.81 13.73 -17.35
N LYS A 306 5.33 14.73 -16.64
CA LYS A 306 6.56 14.65 -15.84
C LYS A 306 6.57 13.47 -14.85
N GLU A 307 5.40 13.17 -14.25
CA GLU A 307 5.28 12.08 -13.29
C GLU A 307 5.54 10.70 -13.91
N LEU A 308 5.10 10.49 -15.16
CA LEU A 308 5.32 9.23 -15.89
C LEU A 308 6.78 9.04 -16.30
N LEU A 309 7.52 10.13 -16.43
CA LEU A 309 8.90 10.14 -16.88
C LEU A 309 9.92 10.17 -15.74
N SER A 310 9.48 10.04 -14.49
CA SER A 310 10.35 10.11 -13.31
C SER A 310 11.54 9.16 -13.41
N VAL A 311 11.30 7.88 -13.63
CA VAL A 311 12.38 6.87 -13.74
C VAL A 311 13.24 7.07 -15.00
N PRO A 312 12.67 7.23 -16.22
CA PRO A 312 13.45 7.52 -17.41
C PRO A 312 14.35 8.76 -17.29
N ALA A 313 13.85 9.85 -16.73
CA ALA A 313 14.61 11.08 -16.53
C ALA A 313 15.82 10.88 -15.62
N VAL A 314 15.63 10.19 -14.49
CA VAL A 314 16.71 9.89 -13.53
C VAL A 314 17.74 8.93 -14.13
N GLN A 315 17.31 7.93 -14.89
CA GLN A 315 18.20 6.99 -15.57
C GLN A 315 19.08 7.70 -16.59
N MET A 316 18.50 8.58 -17.41
CA MET A 316 19.25 9.36 -18.39
C MET A 316 20.19 10.36 -17.71
N ALA A 317 19.73 11.10 -16.70
CA ALA A 317 20.58 12.03 -15.97
C ALA A 317 21.78 11.33 -15.31
N ARG A 318 21.57 10.16 -14.72
CA ARG A 318 22.64 9.34 -14.16
C ARG A 318 23.63 8.87 -15.25
N ALA A 319 23.12 8.43 -16.40
CA ALA A 319 23.97 8.04 -17.52
C ALA A 319 24.80 9.21 -18.06
N ARG A 320 24.23 10.41 -18.15
CA ARG A 320 24.90 11.64 -18.57
C ARG A 320 26.05 12.01 -17.62
N LEU A 321 25.85 11.83 -16.30
CA LEU A 321 26.85 12.13 -15.27
C LEU A 321 27.98 11.10 -15.19
N TYR A 322 27.62 9.81 -15.16
CA TYR A 322 28.59 8.76 -14.78
C TYR A 322 29.09 7.90 -15.95
N ALA A 323 28.51 8.04 -17.14
CA ALA A 323 28.90 7.29 -18.34
C ALA A 323 28.91 8.19 -19.57
N GLY A 324 29.20 9.47 -19.42
CA GLY A 324 29.25 10.42 -20.54
C GLY A 324 30.26 10.07 -21.64
N ASP A 325 31.32 9.36 -21.30
CA ASP A 325 32.34 8.80 -22.22
C ASP A 325 31.79 7.66 -23.09
N ARG A 326 30.77 6.92 -22.62
CA ARG A 326 30.11 5.86 -23.41
C ARG A 326 29.03 6.42 -24.35
N LEU A 327 28.60 7.68 -24.18
CA LEU A 327 27.54 8.30 -24.95
C LEU A 327 28.07 9.09 -26.13
N THR A 328 27.37 9.00 -27.27
CA THR A 328 27.66 9.85 -28.44
C THR A 328 27.23 11.30 -28.18
N ASP A 329 27.86 12.25 -28.86
CA ASP A 329 27.50 13.68 -28.71
C ASP A 329 26.06 13.94 -29.11
N ARG A 330 25.54 13.24 -30.13
CA ARG A 330 24.12 13.31 -30.52
C ARG A 330 23.20 12.84 -29.38
N GLN A 331 23.56 11.78 -28.64
CA GLN A 331 22.76 11.33 -27.48
C GLN A 331 22.76 12.37 -26.37
N LYS A 332 23.93 12.98 -26.09
CA LYS A 332 24.04 14.04 -25.06
C LYS A 332 23.20 15.26 -25.42
N GLU A 333 23.35 15.77 -26.66
CA GLU A 333 22.54 16.90 -27.14
C GLU A 333 21.03 16.64 -27.07
N MET A 334 20.62 15.42 -27.45
CA MET A 334 19.22 15.04 -27.40
C MET A 334 18.71 14.89 -25.97
N MET A 335 19.53 14.39 -25.03
CA MET A 335 19.20 14.37 -23.60
C MET A 335 19.04 15.77 -23.04
N ASP A 336 19.99 16.66 -23.37
CA ASP A 336 19.96 18.06 -22.92
C ASP A 336 18.72 18.79 -23.44
N SER A 337 18.26 18.49 -24.66
CA SER A 337 17.04 19.07 -25.26
C SER A 337 15.73 18.64 -24.59
N MET A 338 15.74 17.69 -23.68
CA MET A 338 14.55 17.28 -22.89
C MET A 338 14.23 18.24 -21.75
N PHE A 339 15.18 19.09 -21.38
CA PHE A 339 15.07 19.93 -20.18
C PHE A 339 14.95 21.41 -20.51
N ALA A 340 14.08 22.12 -19.81
CA ALA A 340 13.93 23.57 -19.90
C ALA A 340 15.06 24.29 -19.14
N VAL A 341 16.31 24.02 -19.53
CA VAL A 341 17.54 24.55 -18.92
C VAL A 341 18.42 25.12 -20.03
N ASN A 342 18.99 26.30 -19.80
CA ASN A 342 19.93 26.91 -20.76
C ASN A 342 21.22 26.10 -20.88
N ALA A 343 21.81 26.06 -22.09
CA ALA A 343 22.99 25.26 -22.38
C ALA A 343 24.18 25.57 -21.43
N GLU A 344 24.37 26.82 -21.06
CA GLU A 344 25.42 27.27 -20.12
C GLU A 344 25.24 26.71 -18.69
N ASN A 345 24.02 26.41 -18.28
CA ASN A 345 23.67 25.89 -16.96
C ASN A 345 23.46 24.37 -16.94
N MET A 346 23.56 23.70 -18.09
CA MET A 346 23.22 22.27 -18.22
C MET A 346 24.11 21.37 -17.35
N GLU A 347 25.40 21.66 -17.27
CA GLU A 347 26.32 20.88 -16.42
C GLU A 347 25.99 21.06 -14.95
N ALA A 348 25.74 22.30 -14.50
CA ALA A 348 25.33 22.58 -13.12
C ALA A 348 23.99 21.93 -12.78
N PHE A 349 23.07 21.89 -13.75
CA PHE A 349 21.77 21.20 -13.59
C PHE A 349 21.97 19.69 -13.33
N TYR A 350 22.80 19.00 -14.10
CA TYR A 350 23.04 17.58 -13.83
C TYR A 350 23.67 17.31 -12.48
N GLN A 351 24.46 18.26 -11.92
CA GLN A 351 25.01 18.14 -10.57
C GLN A 351 23.95 18.24 -9.47
N THR A 352 22.71 18.66 -9.78
CA THR A 352 21.59 18.61 -8.85
C THR A 352 20.97 17.21 -8.72
N TYR A 353 21.47 16.23 -9.47
CA TYR A 353 20.97 14.87 -9.44
C TYR A 353 21.04 14.27 -8.04
N ASP A 354 19.89 13.85 -7.52
CA ASP A 354 19.76 13.08 -6.29
C ASP A 354 19.35 11.64 -6.65
N PRO A 355 20.15 10.62 -6.32
CA PRO A 355 19.81 9.24 -6.63
C PRO A 355 18.54 8.75 -5.95
N THR A 356 18.09 9.41 -4.89
CA THR A 356 16.94 8.97 -4.08
C THR A 356 15.63 9.69 -4.43
N VAL A 357 15.68 10.80 -5.20
CA VAL A 357 14.53 11.64 -5.53
C VAL A 357 14.62 12.11 -6.98
N ALA A 358 13.62 11.76 -7.78
CA ALA A 358 13.57 12.18 -9.18
C ALA A 358 13.18 13.65 -9.38
N ASP A 359 12.63 14.30 -8.36
CA ASP A 359 12.09 15.68 -8.44
C ASP A 359 13.15 16.69 -8.85
N SER A 360 14.41 16.50 -8.44
CA SER A 360 15.55 17.35 -8.79
C SER A 360 15.80 17.41 -10.31
N ILE A 361 15.42 16.38 -11.05
CA ILE A 361 15.60 16.27 -12.50
C ILE A 361 14.28 16.41 -13.25
N LYS A 362 13.25 15.61 -12.88
CA LYS A 362 11.99 15.59 -13.65
C LYS A 362 11.24 16.91 -13.70
N ASN A 363 11.36 17.74 -12.65
CA ASN A 363 10.67 19.02 -12.59
C ASN A 363 11.13 20.00 -13.68
N PHE A 364 12.31 19.81 -14.19
CA PHE A 364 12.90 20.60 -15.26
C PHE A 364 12.62 20.04 -16.67
N LEU A 365 11.89 18.93 -16.81
CA LEU A 365 11.47 18.44 -18.13
C LEU A 365 10.65 19.50 -18.88
N ASP A 366 10.96 19.71 -20.14
CA ASP A 366 10.16 20.50 -21.07
C ASP A 366 9.00 19.63 -21.57
N GLU A 367 7.80 19.87 -21.05
CA GLU A 367 6.64 19.04 -21.39
C GLU A 367 6.23 19.13 -22.86
N ASP A 368 6.37 20.30 -23.47
CA ASP A 368 5.98 20.52 -24.87
C ASP A 368 6.98 19.86 -25.80
N ALA A 369 8.27 19.99 -25.52
CA ALA A 369 9.32 19.28 -26.24
C ALA A 369 9.13 17.75 -26.14
N VAL A 370 8.87 17.23 -24.93
CA VAL A 370 8.69 15.81 -24.72
C VAL A 370 7.42 15.29 -25.39
N ARG A 371 6.30 16.01 -25.32
CA ARG A 371 5.04 15.61 -25.97
C ARG A 371 5.15 15.59 -27.48
N SER A 372 5.82 16.60 -28.07
CA SER A 372 5.97 16.71 -29.53
C SER A 372 6.91 15.66 -30.12
N ARG A 373 7.93 15.23 -29.35
CA ARG A 373 9.00 14.32 -29.80
C ARG A 373 9.08 13.02 -28.97
N TRP A 374 7.98 12.55 -28.41
CA TRP A 374 7.96 11.43 -27.47
C TRP A 374 8.59 10.15 -28.03
N GLN A 375 8.41 9.86 -29.33
CA GLN A 375 8.98 8.68 -29.99
C GLN A 375 10.51 8.74 -30.04
N GLU A 376 11.07 9.94 -30.32
CA GLU A 376 12.51 10.15 -30.36
C GLU A 376 13.12 9.99 -28.97
N TYR A 377 12.49 10.55 -27.93
CA TYR A 377 12.96 10.40 -26.56
C TYR A 377 12.82 8.98 -26.02
N LEU A 378 11.78 8.24 -26.42
CA LEU A 378 11.66 6.82 -26.11
C LEU A 378 12.78 6.02 -26.77
N ALA A 379 13.06 6.27 -28.06
CA ALA A 379 14.16 5.64 -28.78
C ALA A 379 15.52 5.98 -28.15
N LEU A 380 15.71 7.24 -27.75
CA LEU A 380 16.89 7.69 -27.02
C LEU A 380 17.06 6.90 -25.70
N TRP A 381 16.02 6.86 -24.87
CA TRP A 381 16.03 6.15 -23.59
C TRP A 381 16.41 4.67 -23.77
N VAL A 382 15.83 3.99 -24.76
CA VAL A 382 16.17 2.60 -25.09
C VAL A 382 17.62 2.49 -25.58
N SER A 383 18.10 3.41 -26.43
CA SER A 383 19.45 3.37 -26.98
C SER A 383 20.52 3.58 -25.89
N VAL A 384 20.29 4.53 -24.98
CA VAL A 384 21.18 4.79 -23.83
C VAL A 384 21.16 3.62 -22.85
N GLY A 385 19.99 3.05 -22.58
CA GLY A 385 19.85 1.87 -21.70
C GLY A 385 20.56 0.62 -22.22
N ARG A 386 20.69 0.47 -23.55
CA ARG A 386 21.50 -0.61 -24.14
C ARG A 386 22.99 -0.41 -23.95
N VAL A 387 23.46 0.83 -23.93
CA VAL A 387 24.88 1.19 -23.72
C VAL A 387 25.26 1.16 -22.24
N CYS A 388 24.34 1.59 -21.37
CA CYS A 388 24.56 1.77 -19.93
C CYS A 388 23.50 1.03 -19.08
N PRO A 389 23.30 -0.30 -19.24
CA PRO A 389 22.28 -1.04 -18.51
C PRO A 389 22.56 -1.11 -17.01
N ASP A 390 23.82 -1.13 -16.61
CA ASP A 390 24.32 -1.05 -15.24
C ASP A 390 23.89 0.25 -14.55
N ILE A 391 24.11 1.38 -15.20
CA ILE A 391 23.75 2.72 -14.71
C ILE A 391 22.21 2.84 -14.55
N TYR A 392 21.45 2.30 -15.49
CA TYR A 392 19.98 2.31 -15.45
C TYR A 392 19.43 1.48 -14.29
N LEU A 393 20.05 0.31 -14.06
CA LEU A 393 19.68 -0.53 -12.92
C LEU A 393 19.98 0.17 -11.60
N ASP A 394 21.16 0.77 -11.48
CA ASP A 394 21.55 1.49 -10.26
C ASP A 394 20.66 2.72 -10.00
N ALA A 395 20.29 3.47 -11.03
CA ALA A 395 19.36 4.59 -10.91
C ALA A 395 18.00 4.14 -10.36
N PHE A 396 17.46 3.06 -10.94
CA PHE A 396 16.19 2.48 -10.49
C PHE A 396 16.26 1.94 -9.06
N LEU A 397 17.33 1.20 -8.73
CA LEU A 397 17.48 0.61 -7.39
C LEU A 397 17.67 1.68 -6.32
N ASN A 398 18.39 2.77 -6.61
CA ASN A 398 18.52 3.89 -5.66
C ASN A 398 17.16 4.51 -5.33
N LEU A 399 16.30 4.77 -6.33
CA LEU A 399 14.95 5.29 -6.11
C LEU A 399 14.07 4.30 -5.33
N ALA A 400 14.15 3.01 -5.65
CA ALA A 400 13.30 1.97 -5.08
C ALA A 400 13.77 1.46 -3.71
N LEU A 401 15.02 1.76 -3.33
CA LEU A 401 15.70 1.21 -2.17
C LEU A 401 14.89 1.27 -0.87
N PRO A 402 14.17 2.36 -0.53
CA PRO A 402 13.40 2.45 0.69
C PRO A 402 12.32 1.37 0.85
N SER A 403 11.78 0.86 -0.25
CA SER A 403 10.78 -0.22 -0.22
C SER A 403 11.38 -1.61 -0.32
N LEU A 404 12.60 -1.72 -0.86
CA LEU A 404 13.24 -3.00 -1.15
C LEU A 404 14.20 -3.47 -0.05
N TYR A 405 14.74 -2.56 0.75
CA TYR A 405 15.82 -2.87 1.68
C TYR A 405 15.47 -2.54 3.13
N PRO A 406 15.48 -3.53 4.05
CA PRO A 406 15.03 -3.34 5.42
C PRO A 406 16.05 -2.64 6.34
N TYR A 407 17.28 -2.42 5.88
CA TYR A 407 18.35 -1.82 6.67
C TYR A 407 18.65 -0.37 6.36
N LYS A 408 18.09 0.17 5.26
CA LYS A 408 18.36 1.57 4.88
C LYS A 408 17.92 2.51 5.99
N THR A 409 18.84 3.37 6.39
CA THR A 409 18.54 4.57 7.15
C THR A 409 17.99 5.61 6.20
N PHE A 410 16.72 5.92 6.29
CA PHE A 410 16.09 6.81 5.33
C PHE A 410 16.29 8.27 5.71
N HIS A 411 16.50 9.09 4.69
CA HIS A 411 16.33 10.54 4.81
C HIS A 411 14.90 10.85 5.29
N VAL A 412 14.71 11.97 6.00
CA VAL A 412 13.40 12.41 6.54
C VAL A 412 12.29 12.34 5.50
N THR A 413 12.58 12.69 4.24
CA THR A 413 11.63 12.63 3.12
C THR A 413 11.05 11.23 2.86
N HIS A 414 11.73 10.17 3.25
CA HIS A 414 11.27 8.80 3.01
C HIS A 414 10.33 8.28 4.09
N ARG A 415 10.41 8.79 5.30
CA ARG A 415 9.50 8.41 6.40
C ARG A 415 8.14 9.04 6.26
N TYR A 416 8.13 10.28 5.81
CA TYR A 416 6.95 11.08 5.58
C TYR A 416 5.89 10.98 6.68
N ILE A 417 6.28 11.37 7.87
CA ILE A 417 5.38 11.78 8.93
C ILE A 417 5.78 13.21 9.22
N GLU A 418 5.03 14.15 8.66
CA GLU A 418 5.24 15.56 8.94
C GLU A 418 4.61 15.91 10.28
N THR A 419 5.19 16.88 10.91
CA THR A 419 4.75 17.43 12.20
C THR A 419 4.41 18.90 12.03
N GLY A 420 3.38 19.32 12.75
CA GLY A 420 2.91 20.69 12.74
C GLY A 420 2.11 21.09 11.50
N CYS A 421 1.41 22.19 11.61
CA CYS A 421 0.64 22.79 10.52
C CYS A 421 1.45 23.84 9.76
N GLY A 422 2.40 24.48 10.42
CA GLY A 422 3.19 25.57 9.86
C GLY A 422 2.30 26.66 9.23
N ASN A 423 2.61 27.01 8.00
CA ASN A 423 1.84 27.99 7.20
C ASN A 423 1.01 27.34 6.09
N ALA A 424 1.00 26.01 5.99
CA ALA A 424 0.36 25.31 4.86
C ALA A 424 -1.16 25.57 4.74
N LEU A 425 -1.83 25.75 5.88
CA LEU A 425 -3.27 26.05 5.92
C LEU A 425 -3.58 27.54 5.75
N THR A 426 -2.68 28.42 6.19
CA THR A 426 -2.95 29.87 6.31
C THR A 426 -2.33 30.71 5.20
N SER A 427 -1.12 30.35 4.76
CA SER A 427 -0.37 31.10 3.73
C SER A 427 -1.16 31.28 2.42
N PRO A 428 -1.91 30.29 1.89
CA PRO A 428 -2.69 30.47 0.66
C PRO A 428 -3.78 31.55 0.76
N PHE A 429 -4.17 31.93 1.98
CA PHE A 429 -5.14 33.00 2.25
C PHE A 429 -4.48 34.30 2.73
N GLY A 430 -3.14 34.39 2.68
CA GLY A 430 -2.40 35.56 3.14
C GLY A 430 -2.41 35.76 4.67
N LEU A 431 -2.69 34.71 5.44
CA LEU A 431 -2.76 34.76 6.90
C LEU A 431 -1.43 34.29 7.54
N PRO A 432 -1.13 34.77 8.78
CA PRO A 432 0.08 34.37 9.49
C PRO A 432 0.09 32.86 9.82
N PRO A 433 1.28 32.25 10.00
CA PRO A 433 1.40 30.85 10.41
C PRO A 433 0.67 30.57 11.74
N LEU A 434 0.09 29.38 11.85
CA LEU A 434 -0.48 28.92 13.10
C LEU A 434 0.65 28.55 14.07
N SER A 435 0.49 28.92 15.32
CA SER A 435 1.40 28.56 16.40
C SER A 435 0.77 27.49 17.29
N LEU A 436 1.55 26.44 17.57
CA LEU A 436 1.15 25.45 18.57
C LEU A 436 1.08 26.04 19.97
N PRO A 437 0.18 25.52 20.83
CA PRO A 437 0.19 25.88 22.24
C PRO A 437 1.55 25.58 22.88
N GLU A 438 2.14 26.55 23.56
CA GLU A 438 3.47 26.47 24.20
C GLU A 438 3.66 25.19 25.04
N ARG A 439 2.60 24.76 25.74
CA ARG A 439 2.64 23.58 26.62
C ARG A 439 2.93 22.26 25.88
N PHE A 440 2.66 22.16 24.59
CA PHE A 440 2.91 20.95 23.81
C PHE A 440 4.21 20.99 23.01
N LYS A 441 4.82 22.15 22.83
CA LYS A 441 6.09 22.30 22.09
C LYS A 441 7.19 21.33 22.53
N PRO A 442 7.47 21.13 23.84
CA PRO A 442 8.51 20.17 24.23
C PRO A 442 8.19 18.72 23.85
N VAL A 443 6.93 18.32 23.95
CA VAL A 443 6.49 16.96 23.57
C VAL A 443 6.56 16.80 22.07
N GLN A 444 6.09 17.78 21.30
CA GLN A 444 6.20 17.77 19.85
C GLN A 444 7.65 17.67 19.38
N GLN A 445 8.55 18.51 19.92
CA GLN A 445 9.97 18.45 19.61
C GLN A 445 10.59 17.09 19.92
N TRP A 446 10.19 16.47 21.02
CA TRP A 446 10.64 15.13 21.38
C TRP A 446 10.15 14.08 20.37
N LEU A 447 8.87 14.13 19.97
CA LEU A 447 8.30 13.23 18.95
C LEU A 447 8.99 13.43 17.59
N ASP A 448 9.23 14.69 17.21
CA ASP A 448 9.93 15.03 15.97
C ASP A 448 11.30 14.38 15.93
N VAL A 449 12.09 14.57 16.99
CA VAL A 449 13.46 14.06 17.04
C VAL A 449 13.52 12.54 17.14
N HIS A 450 12.69 11.90 17.98
CA HIS A 450 12.89 10.51 18.36
C HIS A 450 11.93 9.52 17.67
N LEU A 451 10.83 10.02 17.12
CA LEU A 451 9.82 9.16 16.51
C LEU A 451 9.60 9.44 15.01
N PHE A 452 9.58 10.72 14.62
CA PHE A 452 9.17 11.16 13.29
C PHE A 452 10.34 11.64 12.40
N SER A 453 11.53 11.83 12.96
CA SER A 453 12.74 12.19 12.22
C SER A 453 13.77 11.06 12.14
N THR A 454 14.94 11.38 11.59
CA THR A 454 16.08 10.44 11.49
C THR A 454 16.58 9.93 12.83
N GLY A 455 16.37 10.66 13.94
CA GLY A 455 16.74 10.20 15.29
C GLY A 455 15.99 8.93 15.72
N ALA A 456 14.85 8.61 15.11
CA ALA A 456 14.18 7.33 15.31
C ALA A 456 15.02 6.13 14.81
N ASP A 457 15.99 6.34 13.91
CA ASP A 457 16.88 5.28 13.43
C ASP A 457 17.91 4.84 14.46
N ASP A 458 18.22 5.72 15.42
CA ASP A 458 19.15 5.44 16.51
C ASP A 458 18.53 4.54 17.58
N VAL A 459 17.20 4.42 17.59
CA VAL A 459 16.47 3.54 18.52
C VAL A 459 16.10 2.22 17.82
N PRO A 460 16.75 1.08 18.16
CA PRO A 460 16.61 -0.18 17.40
C PRO A 460 15.18 -0.63 17.18
N VAL A 461 14.30 -0.56 18.19
CA VAL A 461 12.89 -1.00 18.09
C VAL A 461 12.10 -0.05 17.20
N ILE A 462 12.28 1.25 17.35
CA ILE A 462 11.56 2.28 16.59
C ILE A 462 11.99 2.22 15.12
N ARG A 463 13.28 2.04 14.85
CA ARG A 463 13.82 1.84 13.50
C ARG A 463 13.07 0.77 12.73
N TRP A 464 12.87 -0.42 13.33
CA TRP A 464 12.18 -1.52 12.67
C TRP A 464 10.69 -1.25 12.47
N LEU A 465 10.03 -0.60 13.42
CA LEU A 465 8.61 -0.27 13.33
C LEU A 465 8.29 0.69 12.17
N PHE A 466 9.17 1.62 11.88
CA PHE A 466 8.95 2.62 10.81
C PHE A 466 9.62 2.27 9.49
N ASN A 467 10.33 1.14 9.41
CA ASN A 467 11.02 0.73 8.19
C ASN A 467 10.07 0.09 7.18
N CYS A 468 9.91 0.75 6.05
CA CYS A 468 9.03 0.29 4.97
C CYS A 468 9.49 -1.02 4.33
N GLY A 469 10.79 -1.22 4.19
CA GLY A 469 11.37 -2.46 3.66
C GLY A 469 11.06 -3.67 4.53
N VAL A 470 11.03 -3.51 5.87
CA VAL A 470 10.62 -4.58 6.80
C VAL A 470 9.18 -5.02 6.53
N VAL A 471 8.26 -4.05 6.40
CA VAL A 471 6.84 -4.34 6.11
C VAL A 471 6.70 -5.03 4.74
N PHE A 472 7.42 -4.56 3.74
CA PHE A 472 7.43 -5.15 2.40
C PHE A 472 7.94 -6.62 2.43
N TRP A 473 9.07 -6.87 3.10
CA TRP A 473 9.63 -8.23 3.22
C TRP A 473 8.71 -9.16 3.99
N LEU A 474 8.10 -8.69 5.06
CA LEU A 474 7.15 -9.48 5.85
C LEU A 474 5.93 -9.88 5.00
N LEU A 475 5.31 -8.93 4.29
CA LEU A 475 4.18 -9.23 3.42
C LEU A 475 4.58 -10.13 2.24
N GLY A 476 5.76 -9.93 1.65
CA GLY A 476 6.30 -10.82 0.63
C GLY A 476 6.40 -12.27 1.12
N ALA A 477 6.94 -12.48 2.33
CA ALA A 477 6.99 -13.81 2.95
C ALA A 477 5.59 -14.42 3.17
N MET A 478 4.60 -13.58 3.49
CA MET A 478 3.21 -14.04 3.67
C MET A 478 2.54 -14.41 2.35
N VAL A 479 2.82 -13.69 1.25
CA VAL A 479 2.37 -14.08 -0.11
C VAL A 479 2.98 -15.42 -0.51
N LEU A 480 4.29 -15.57 -0.30
CA LEU A 480 4.99 -16.83 -0.55
C LEU A 480 4.41 -17.96 0.29
N PHE A 481 4.13 -17.73 1.56
CA PHE A 481 3.49 -18.74 2.43
C PHE A 481 2.08 -19.11 1.95
N ALA A 482 1.29 -18.14 1.46
CA ALA A 482 -0.01 -18.43 0.85
C ALA A 482 0.15 -19.33 -0.40
N GLY A 483 1.12 -19.02 -1.27
CA GLY A 483 1.48 -19.86 -2.41
C GLY A 483 1.96 -21.26 -1.98
N TYR A 484 2.80 -21.34 -0.97
CA TYR A 484 3.28 -22.59 -0.36
C TYR A 484 2.12 -23.47 0.14
N ARG A 485 1.12 -22.88 0.77
CA ARG A 485 -0.11 -23.55 1.24
C ARG A 485 -1.09 -23.85 0.10
N GLY A 486 -0.94 -23.23 -1.05
CA GLY A 486 -1.86 -23.34 -2.19
C GLY A 486 -3.14 -22.53 -2.00
N ASP A 487 -3.08 -21.44 -1.25
CA ASP A 487 -4.18 -20.52 -1.07
C ASP A 487 -4.21 -19.48 -2.19
N GLY A 488 -4.74 -19.89 -3.34
CA GLY A 488 -4.78 -19.04 -4.53
C GLY A 488 -5.66 -17.80 -4.36
N THR A 489 -6.63 -17.82 -3.46
CA THR A 489 -7.51 -16.66 -3.22
C THR A 489 -6.77 -15.54 -2.50
N ILE A 490 -6.00 -15.87 -1.46
CA ILE A 490 -5.13 -14.89 -0.80
C ILE A 490 -4.14 -14.31 -1.79
N VAL A 491 -3.44 -15.17 -2.55
CA VAL A 491 -2.47 -14.71 -3.55
C VAL A 491 -3.12 -13.73 -4.53
N LEU A 492 -4.30 -14.08 -5.10
CA LEU A 492 -5.01 -13.21 -6.03
C LEU A 492 -5.46 -11.88 -5.40
N THR A 493 -5.88 -11.88 -4.15
CA THR A 493 -6.26 -10.64 -3.45
C THR A 493 -5.02 -9.77 -3.18
N MET A 494 -3.91 -10.39 -2.79
CA MET A 494 -2.66 -9.66 -2.53
C MET A 494 -1.99 -9.11 -3.78
N THR A 495 -2.25 -9.67 -4.96
CA THR A 495 -1.68 -9.15 -6.23
C THR A 495 -2.11 -7.72 -6.52
N LEU A 496 -3.27 -7.26 -6.00
CA LEU A 496 -3.66 -5.85 -6.10
C LEU A 496 -2.65 -4.92 -5.38
N LEU A 497 -2.21 -5.28 -4.17
CA LEU A 497 -1.16 -4.52 -3.47
C LEU A 497 0.18 -4.57 -4.20
N VAL A 498 0.52 -5.71 -4.79
CA VAL A 498 1.75 -5.84 -5.58
C VAL A 498 1.72 -4.90 -6.79
N PHE A 499 0.61 -4.84 -7.53
CA PHE A 499 0.48 -3.91 -8.65
C PHE A 499 0.47 -2.46 -8.19
N TYR A 500 -0.19 -2.16 -7.08
CA TYR A 500 -0.12 -0.84 -6.47
C TYR A 500 1.34 -0.45 -6.12
N TRP A 501 2.11 -1.34 -5.52
CA TRP A 501 3.52 -1.12 -5.25
C TRP A 501 4.34 -0.89 -6.52
N ILE A 502 4.13 -1.68 -7.58
CA ILE A 502 4.79 -1.50 -8.87
C ILE A 502 4.55 -0.09 -9.43
N THR A 503 3.33 0.46 -9.28
CA THR A 503 3.06 1.84 -9.74
C THR A 503 3.89 2.89 -8.99
N HIS A 504 4.29 2.62 -7.76
CA HIS A 504 5.16 3.51 -6.98
C HIS A 504 6.64 3.34 -7.28
N LEU A 505 7.08 2.16 -7.72
CA LEU A 505 8.44 1.97 -8.22
C LEU A 505 8.73 2.83 -9.47
N LEU A 506 7.69 3.20 -10.20
CA LEU A 506 7.77 4.07 -11.38
C LEU A 506 7.58 5.56 -11.02
N GLY A 507 7.37 5.86 -9.74
CA GLY A 507 7.16 7.22 -9.26
C GLY A 507 8.46 7.98 -8.96
N PRO A 508 8.36 9.27 -8.60
CA PRO A 508 9.51 10.15 -8.42
C PRO A 508 10.32 9.91 -7.16
N VAL A 509 9.73 9.28 -6.17
CA VAL A 509 10.36 9.02 -4.86
C VAL A 509 9.61 7.91 -4.15
N MET A 510 10.32 7.07 -3.43
CA MET A 510 9.70 6.05 -2.58
C MET A 510 9.61 6.56 -1.14
N GLN A 511 8.39 6.88 -0.70
CA GLN A 511 8.10 7.38 0.65
C GLN A 511 7.32 6.38 1.48
N GLY A 512 7.46 6.42 2.81
CA GLY A 512 6.77 5.55 3.75
C GLY A 512 5.24 5.61 3.63
N ARG A 513 4.68 6.77 3.30
CA ARG A 513 3.24 6.95 3.05
C ARG A 513 2.69 6.06 1.93
N TYR A 514 3.50 5.72 0.93
CA TYR A 514 3.07 4.86 -0.18
C TYR A 514 2.99 3.38 0.22
N LEU A 515 3.72 2.99 1.26
CA LEU A 515 3.67 1.65 1.81
C LEU A 515 2.74 1.53 3.03
N TYR A 516 2.08 2.60 3.42
CA TYR A 516 1.12 2.59 4.52
C TYR A 516 -0.06 1.61 4.31
N PRO A 517 -0.60 1.38 3.07
CA PRO A 517 -1.60 0.33 2.86
C PRO A 517 -1.09 -1.07 3.20
N PHE A 518 0.21 -1.32 3.01
CA PHE A 518 0.84 -2.60 3.37
C PHE A 518 0.86 -2.81 4.88
N LEU A 519 1.15 -1.75 5.63
CA LEU A 519 1.07 -1.77 7.07
C LEU A 519 -0.37 -2.01 7.56
N CYS A 520 -1.35 -1.30 7.01
CA CYS A 520 -2.76 -1.48 7.34
C CYS A 520 -3.26 -2.91 7.06
N ALA A 521 -2.70 -3.57 6.06
CA ALA A 521 -3.07 -4.92 5.65
C ALA A 521 -2.47 -6.02 6.53
N LEU A 522 -1.45 -5.74 7.36
CA LEU A 522 -0.76 -6.73 8.17
C LEU A 522 -1.70 -7.59 9.04
N PRO A 523 -2.62 -7.03 9.86
CA PRO A 523 -3.46 -7.85 10.73
C PRO A 523 -4.32 -8.83 9.95
N PHE A 524 -4.79 -8.41 8.79
CA PHE A 524 -5.64 -9.17 7.90
C PHE A 524 -4.88 -10.34 7.24
N PHE A 525 -3.66 -10.12 6.77
CA PHE A 525 -2.87 -11.17 6.14
C PHE A 525 -2.17 -12.09 7.13
N MET A 526 -1.88 -11.61 8.34
CA MET A 526 -1.31 -12.42 9.42
C MET A 526 -2.36 -13.34 10.06
N ALA A 527 -3.60 -12.87 10.17
CA ALA A 527 -4.68 -13.63 10.79
C ALA A 527 -5.28 -14.60 9.78
N ARG A 528 -4.94 -15.89 9.88
CA ARG A 528 -5.46 -16.95 9.01
C ARG A 528 -6.32 -17.93 9.79
N PRO A 529 -7.44 -18.39 9.22
CA PRO A 529 -8.19 -19.48 9.82
C PRO A 529 -7.39 -20.77 9.70
N GLN A 530 -7.39 -21.56 10.76
CA GLN A 530 -6.83 -22.90 10.73
C GLN A 530 -7.62 -23.75 9.72
N ARG A 531 -6.94 -24.34 8.74
CA ARG A 531 -7.61 -25.24 7.78
C ARG A 531 -8.21 -26.42 8.53
N LYS A 532 -9.51 -26.68 8.37
CA LYS A 532 -10.12 -27.94 8.79
C LYS A 532 -9.33 -29.07 8.13
N SER A 533 -8.79 -29.97 8.92
CA SER A 533 -8.13 -31.18 8.42
C SER A 533 -9.11 -31.90 7.51
N SER A 534 -8.69 -32.20 6.28
CA SER A 534 -9.49 -32.98 5.31
C SER A 534 -9.68 -34.45 5.73
N THR A 535 -9.55 -34.73 7.00
CA THR A 535 -9.70 -36.06 7.62
C THR A 535 -10.97 -36.22 8.46
N GLU A 536 -11.91 -35.24 8.44
CA GLU A 536 -13.28 -35.59 8.85
C GLU A 536 -13.96 -36.31 7.67
N PRO A 537 -14.21 -37.61 7.79
CA PRO A 537 -14.83 -38.37 6.72
C PRO A 537 -16.29 -37.95 6.57
N LEU A 538 -16.77 -38.05 5.34
CA LEU A 538 -18.15 -38.06 4.86
C LEU A 538 -19.12 -38.96 5.70
N ARG A 539 -19.10 -38.89 7.00
CA ARG A 539 -19.95 -39.69 7.87
C ARG A 539 -21.37 -39.16 8.04
N ARG A 540 -21.62 -37.89 7.67
CA ARG A 540 -22.96 -37.30 7.82
C ARG A 540 -23.86 -37.34 6.57
N LYS A 541 -23.37 -37.86 5.44
CA LYS A 541 -24.24 -38.06 4.26
C LYS A 541 -24.81 -39.47 4.11
N ASN A 542 -24.30 -40.45 4.88
CA ASN A 542 -24.83 -41.80 4.86
C ASN A 542 -25.76 -42.14 6.06
N GLU A 543 -25.79 -41.30 7.10
CA GLU A 543 -26.73 -41.53 8.23
C GLU A 543 -28.13 -40.97 7.95
N ILE A 544 -28.29 -40.06 6.96
CA ILE A 544 -29.63 -39.55 6.56
C ILE A 544 -30.28 -40.43 5.46
N LYS A 545 -29.54 -41.36 4.83
CA LYS A 545 -30.07 -42.28 3.83
C LYS A 545 -30.45 -43.65 4.36
N THR A 546 -30.15 -43.98 5.63
CA THR A 546 -30.49 -45.25 6.25
C THR A 546 -31.75 -45.19 7.10
N ASP A 547 -32.34 -44.02 7.38
CA ASP A 547 -33.60 -43.86 8.11
C ASP A 547 -34.84 -43.71 7.22
N GLU A 548 -34.67 -43.60 5.88
CA GLU A 548 -35.81 -43.52 4.92
C GLU A 548 -36.15 -44.87 4.28
N ASP A 549 -35.36 -45.94 4.48
CA ASP A 549 -35.59 -47.26 3.85
C ASP A 549 -36.18 -48.32 4.78
N HIS A 550 -36.69 -47.96 5.97
CA HIS A 550 -37.26 -48.91 6.90
C HIS A 550 -38.70 -48.65 7.34
N ASP A 551 -39.50 -47.93 6.53
CA ASP A 551 -40.94 -47.87 6.75
C ASP A 551 -41.68 -48.16 5.44
N GLY A 552 -41.82 -49.42 5.12
CA GLY A 552 -42.51 -49.93 3.96
C GLY A 552 -42.73 -51.41 3.97
N GLY A 553 -43.82 -51.85 4.59
CA GLY A 553 -44.32 -53.21 4.31
C GLY A 553 -44.87 -54.03 5.48
N SER A 554 -46.14 -53.92 5.78
CA SER A 554 -46.99 -55.08 6.01
C SER A 554 -48.45 -54.71 5.83
N VAL A 555 -48.94 -55.05 4.68
CA VAL A 555 -50.37 -55.26 4.43
C VAL A 555 -50.76 -56.53 5.17
N ASP A 556 -51.78 -56.49 5.97
CA ASP A 556 -52.57 -57.70 6.28
C ASP A 556 -54.05 -57.39 6.14
N GLU A 557 -54.63 -58.11 5.20
CA GLU A 557 -56.05 -58.27 4.99
C GLU A 557 -56.68 -58.94 6.20
N ARG A 558 -57.87 -58.48 6.62
CA ARG A 558 -59.07 -59.34 6.85
C ARG A 558 -60.26 -58.57 7.43
N ASN A 559 -61.27 -58.55 6.58
CA ASN A 559 -62.68 -58.91 6.86
C ASN A 559 -63.63 -58.09 7.76
N HIS A 560 -64.70 -57.80 7.10
CA HIS A 560 -66.13 -57.85 7.52
C HIS A 560 -66.68 -56.74 8.44
N LEU A 561 -67.47 -56.01 8.00
CA LEU A 561 -68.95 -55.83 7.80
C LEU A 561 -69.23 -54.38 7.51
#